data_969f59a681398ab53c54a6c6dfd4b683
#
_entry.id   969f59a681398ab53c54a6c6dfd4b683
#
_cell.length_a   1.000
_cell.length_b   1.000
_cell.length_c   1.000
_cell.angle_alpha   90.00
_cell.angle_beta   90.00
_cell.angle_gamma   90.00
#
_symmetry.space_group_name_H-M   'P 1'
#
loop_
_entity.id
_entity.type
_entity.pdbx_description
1 polymer ?
#
loop_
_entity_poly.entity_id
_entity_poly.type
_entity_poly.pdbx_seq_one_letter_code
_entity_poly.pdbx_strand_id
1 'polypeptide(L)'
;MKILKAKNKVEGCETLVTEVDKLDFGHCAIDAPGFVKLYNSITETMNWPLILMNGQLRYGNKRLTYAKMLGYTHIEVVNVNNDKELERVRIMTCWKRL
;
A
#
# COMPACT_ATOMS: atom_id res chain seq x y z
N MET A 1 16.14 8.46 -6.67
CA MET A 1 15.05 8.06 -5.78
C MET A 1 13.98 7.35 -6.59
N LYS A 2 13.59 6.15 -6.17
CA LYS A 2 12.61 5.35 -6.88
C LYS A 2 11.33 5.28 -6.05
N ILE A 3 10.23 5.82 -6.57
CA ILE A 3 8.96 5.93 -5.86
C ILE A 3 7.91 5.03 -6.51
N LEU A 4 7.27 4.18 -5.72
CA LEU A 4 6.13 3.39 -6.18
C LEU A 4 4.86 4.23 -6.00
N LYS A 5 4.28 4.66 -7.11
CA LYS A 5 3.12 5.54 -7.12
C LYS A 5 1.82 4.77 -7.27
N ALA A 6 0.74 5.33 -6.76
CA ALA A 6 -0.60 4.79 -6.93
C ALA A 6 -1.30 5.45 -8.12
N LYS A 7 -2.05 4.66 -8.90
CA LYS A 7 -2.83 5.17 -10.03
C LYS A 7 -4.03 5.98 -9.56
N ASN A 8 -4.60 5.62 -8.43
CA ASN A 8 -5.82 6.23 -7.91
C ASN A 8 -5.54 6.95 -6.61
N LYS A 9 -6.31 7.99 -6.35
CA LYS A 9 -6.24 8.74 -5.10
C LYS A 9 -7.45 8.40 -4.24
N VAL A 10 -7.22 8.28 -2.94
CA VAL A 10 -8.29 8.04 -1.97
C VAL A 10 -9.00 9.37 -1.71
N GLU A 11 -10.27 9.45 -2.04
CA GLU A 11 -11.07 10.65 -1.83
C GLU A 11 -11.15 10.99 -0.32
N GLY A 12 -10.89 12.25 0.00
CA GLY A 12 -10.90 12.73 1.37
C GLY A 12 -9.60 12.49 2.12
N CYS A 13 -8.61 11.86 1.51
CA CYS A 13 -7.30 11.61 2.13
C CYS A 13 -6.20 12.20 1.26
N GLU A 14 -5.21 12.81 1.91
CA GLU A 14 -4.03 13.29 1.22
C GLU A 14 -3.07 12.13 0.96
N THR A 15 -2.59 12.02 -0.27
CA THR A 15 -1.57 11.03 -0.61
C THR A 15 -0.21 11.55 -0.21
N LEU A 16 0.49 10.80 0.62
CA LEU A 16 1.83 11.14 1.10
C LEU A 16 2.85 10.17 0.55
N VAL A 17 4.11 10.60 0.52
CA VAL A 17 5.23 9.74 0.13
C VAL A 17 6.06 9.46 1.37
N THR A 18 6.34 8.19 1.63
CA THR A 18 7.15 7.79 2.78
C THR A 18 8.24 6.81 2.36
N GLU A 19 9.31 6.75 3.13
CA GLU A 19 10.39 5.79 2.90
C GLU A 19 9.92 4.38 3.23
N VAL A 20 10.17 3.42 2.33
CA VAL A 20 9.74 2.03 2.55
C VAL A 20 10.40 1.42 3.78
N ASP A 21 11.62 1.84 4.11
CA ASP A 21 12.34 1.30 5.25
C ASP A 21 11.78 1.76 6.60
N LYS A 22 10.99 2.82 6.61
CA LYS A 22 10.32 3.30 7.82
C LYS A 22 9.02 2.59 8.11
N LEU A 23 8.51 1.83 7.14
CA LEU A 23 7.27 1.09 7.32
C LEU A 23 7.58 -0.29 7.85
N ASP A 24 6.87 -0.65 8.91
CA ASP A 24 7.06 -1.92 9.58
C ASP A 24 6.27 -3.00 8.86
N PHE A 25 6.93 -4.12 8.57
CA PHE A 25 6.23 -5.29 8.09
C PHE A 25 5.48 -5.93 9.23
N GLY A 26 4.20 -5.98 9.17
CA GLY A 26 3.53 -7.06 9.82
C GLY A 26 4.02 -8.39 9.19
N HIS A 27 3.69 -9.51 9.79
CA HIS A 27 3.99 -10.81 9.22
C HIS A 27 3.34 -10.96 7.85
N CYS A 28 4.08 -10.62 6.80
CA CYS A 28 3.66 -10.98 5.47
C CYS A 28 4.29 -12.33 5.14
N ALA A 29 3.53 -13.39 5.37
CA ALA A 29 3.85 -14.63 4.73
C ALA A 29 3.75 -14.39 3.24
N ILE A 30 4.82 -14.63 2.52
CA ILE A 30 4.78 -14.61 1.07
C ILE A 30 3.97 -15.83 0.65
N ASP A 31 2.68 -15.62 0.50
CA ASP A 31 1.79 -16.59 -0.08
C ASP A 31 2.09 -16.60 -1.58
N ALA A 32 2.71 -17.64 -2.04
CA ALA A 32 3.21 -17.70 -3.41
C ALA A 32 2.17 -17.39 -4.48
N PRO A 33 0.95 -17.96 -4.49
CA PRO A 33 -0.04 -17.63 -5.49
C PRO A 33 -0.50 -16.17 -5.41
N GLY A 34 -0.74 -15.65 -4.21
CA GLY A 34 -1.14 -14.27 -4.02
C GLY A 34 -0.04 -13.29 -4.38
N PHE A 35 1.20 -13.64 -4.06
CA PHE A 35 2.35 -12.82 -4.39
C PHE A 35 2.59 -12.74 -5.90
N VAL A 36 2.50 -13.87 -6.59
CA VAL A 36 2.66 -13.91 -8.05
C VAL A 36 1.57 -13.07 -8.73
N LYS A 37 0.33 -13.18 -8.26
CA LYS A 37 -0.77 -12.38 -8.80
C LYS A 37 -0.52 -10.89 -8.61
N LEU A 38 -0.05 -10.49 -7.43
CA LEU A 38 0.29 -9.11 -7.15
C LEU A 38 1.47 -8.65 -7.99
N TYR A 39 2.49 -9.49 -8.13
CA TYR A 39 3.67 -9.22 -8.95
C TYR A 39 3.26 -8.89 -10.38
N ASN A 40 2.37 -9.70 -10.96
CA ASN A 40 1.93 -9.49 -12.33
C ASN A 40 1.06 -8.24 -12.49
N SER A 41 0.45 -7.75 -11.42
CA SER A 41 -0.39 -6.57 -11.47
C SER A 41 0.36 -5.26 -11.24
N ILE A 42 1.55 -5.32 -10.61
CA ILE A 42 2.35 -4.14 -10.33
C ILE A 42 3.48 -4.05 -11.34
N THR A 43 3.40 -3.11 -12.26
CA THR A 43 4.49 -2.81 -13.20
C THR A 43 5.28 -1.59 -12.71
N GLU A 44 4.79 -0.40 -13.00
CA GLU A 44 5.42 0.85 -12.57
C GLU A 44 4.61 1.55 -11.49
N THR A 45 3.34 1.17 -11.34
CA THR A 45 2.42 1.77 -10.37
C THR A 45 1.55 0.69 -9.75
N MET A 46 1.06 0.96 -8.56
CA MET A 46 0.04 0.15 -7.91
C MET A 46 -1.33 0.83 -8.07
N ASN A 47 -2.42 0.09 -7.85
CA ASN A 47 -3.76 0.66 -8.02
C ASN A 47 -4.10 1.69 -6.95
N TRP A 48 -3.78 1.40 -5.70
CA TRP A 48 -4.12 2.24 -4.55
C TRP A 48 -2.91 2.43 -3.64
N PRO A 49 -2.81 3.58 -2.95
CA PRO A 49 -1.74 3.77 -1.97
C PRO A 49 -1.90 2.81 -0.79
N LEU A 50 -0.83 2.61 -0.05
CA LEU A 50 -0.89 1.85 1.20
C LEU A 50 -1.70 2.63 2.23
N ILE A 51 -2.30 1.91 3.17
CA ILE A 51 -3.12 2.54 4.21
C ILE A 51 -2.41 2.41 5.55
N LEU A 52 -2.10 3.57 6.14
CA LEU A 52 -1.54 3.67 7.47
C LEU A 52 -2.61 4.20 8.43
N MET A 53 -2.52 3.81 9.69
CA MET A 53 -3.30 4.42 10.76
C MET A 53 -2.34 4.87 11.85
N ASN A 54 -2.34 6.18 12.14
CA ASN A 54 -1.41 6.78 13.09
C ASN A 54 0.05 6.42 12.81
N GLY A 55 0.41 6.40 11.53
CA GLY A 55 1.77 6.11 11.09
C GLY A 55 2.13 4.64 10.99
N GLN A 56 1.23 3.74 11.37
CA GLN A 56 1.48 2.29 11.29
C GLN A 56 0.76 1.67 10.10
N LEU A 57 1.47 0.79 9.38
CA LEU A 57 0.91 0.11 8.23
C LEU A 57 -0.23 -0.82 8.65
N ARG A 58 -1.41 -0.62 8.05
CA ARG A 58 -2.58 -1.46 8.30
C ARG A 58 -2.94 -2.33 7.10
N TYR A 59 -2.81 -1.81 5.88
CA TYR A 59 -3.09 -2.56 4.66
C TYR A 59 -2.02 -2.31 3.62
N GLY A 60 -1.61 -3.37 2.94
CA GLY A 60 -0.65 -3.28 1.85
C GLY A 60 0.69 -3.95 2.13
N ASN A 61 0.75 -4.90 3.07
CA ASN A 61 1.99 -5.62 3.41
C ASN A 61 2.64 -6.27 2.18
N LYS A 62 1.85 -6.91 1.32
CA LYS A 62 2.38 -7.57 0.12
C LYS A 62 2.98 -6.56 -0.85
N ARG A 63 2.33 -5.41 -1.02
CA ARG A 63 2.83 -4.34 -1.89
C ARG A 63 4.11 -3.72 -1.33
N LEU A 64 4.18 -3.55 -0.02
CA LEU A 64 5.39 -3.07 0.63
C LEU A 64 6.56 -4.05 0.43
N THR A 65 6.32 -5.34 0.63
CA THR A 65 7.31 -6.38 0.39
C THR A 65 7.80 -6.34 -1.05
N TYR A 66 6.89 -6.25 -1.99
CA TYR A 66 7.19 -6.16 -3.41
C TYR A 66 8.03 -4.93 -3.72
N ALA A 67 7.67 -3.79 -3.18
CA ALA A 67 8.43 -2.56 -3.38
C ALA A 67 9.87 -2.70 -2.88
N LYS A 68 10.08 -3.31 -1.74
CA LYS A 68 11.43 -3.55 -1.21
C LYS A 68 12.23 -4.50 -2.08
N MET A 69 11.60 -5.54 -2.59
CA MET A 69 12.27 -6.51 -3.47
C MET A 69 12.73 -5.89 -4.78
N LEU A 70 11.98 -4.93 -5.29
CA LEU A 70 12.31 -4.25 -6.55
C LEU A 70 13.20 -3.02 -6.37
N GLY A 71 13.62 -2.73 -5.15
CA GLY A 71 14.52 -1.62 -4.88
C GLY A 71 13.85 -0.24 -4.84
N TYR A 72 12.55 -0.17 -4.66
CA TYR A 72 11.90 1.12 -4.42
C TYR A 72 12.34 1.67 -3.07
N THR A 73 12.64 2.96 -3.05
CA THR A 73 13.05 3.65 -1.82
C THR A 73 11.89 4.31 -1.11
N HIS A 74 10.85 4.69 -1.87
CA HIS A 74 9.70 5.42 -1.36
C HIS A 74 8.41 4.82 -1.93
N ILE A 75 7.29 5.06 -1.25
CA ILE A 75 6.00 4.53 -1.65
C ILE A 75 4.89 5.51 -1.24
N GLU A 76 3.85 5.61 -2.06
CA GLU A 76 2.72 6.46 -1.75
C GLU A 76 1.79 5.79 -0.73
N VAL A 77 1.35 6.57 0.25
CA VAL A 77 0.50 6.10 1.35
C VAL A 77 -0.58 7.13 1.64
N VAL A 78 -1.65 6.68 2.29
CA VAL A 78 -2.60 7.57 2.96
C VAL A 78 -2.61 7.21 4.44
N ASN A 79 -2.82 8.21 5.31
CA ASN A 79 -2.84 8.00 6.75
C ASN A 79 -4.24 8.35 7.27
N VAL A 80 -4.84 7.43 8.00
CA VAL A 80 -6.15 7.63 8.63
C VAL A 80 -5.98 7.74 10.14
N ASN A 81 -6.99 8.30 10.82
CA ASN A 81 -6.87 8.66 12.23
C ASN A 81 -7.65 7.73 13.18
N ASN A 82 -8.61 6.97 12.68
CA ASN A 82 -9.46 6.12 13.50
C ASN A 82 -9.98 4.94 12.70
N ASP A 83 -10.58 3.97 13.41
CA ASP A 83 -11.06 2.74 12.81
C ASP A 83 -12.20 2.96 11.81
N LYS A 84 -13.05 3.94 12.06
CA LYS A 84 -14.16 4.26 11.16
C LYS A 84 -13.64 4.73 9.81
N GLU A 85 -12.67 5.61 9.82
CA GLU A 85 -12.04 6.11 8.60
C GLU A 85 -11.23 5.02 7.90
N LEU A 86 -10.54 4.19 8.68
CA LEU A 86 -9.82 3.03 8.17
C LEU A 86 -10.75 2.10 7.40
N GLU A 87 -11.92 1.79 7.98
CA GLU A 87 -12.90 0.92 7.34
C GLU A 87 -13.44 1.52 6.05
N ARG A 88 -13.73 2.81 6.05
CA ARG A 88 -14.18 3.51 4.85
C ARG A 88 -13.17 3.41 3.71
N VAL A 89 -11.91 3.68 4.01
CA VAL A 89 -10.84 3.64 3.01
C VAL A 89 -10.59 2.20 2.56
N ARG A 90 -10.64 1.24 3.48
CA ARG A 90 -10.47 -0.18 3.17
C ARG A 90 -11.53 -0.65 2.17
N ILE A 91 -12.79 -0.34 2.44
CA ILE A 91 -13.89 -0.71 1.55
C ILE A 91 -13.71 -0.06 0.17
N MET A 92 -13.38 1.23 0.15
CA MET A 92 -13.18 1.96 -1.10
C MET A 92 -12.07 1.34 -1.95
N THR A 93 -10.97 0.94 -1.34
CA THR A 93 -9.82 0.42 -2.06
C THR A 93 -9.95 -1.06 -2.40
N CYS A 94 -10.55 -1.87 -1.52
CA CYS A 94 -10.76 -3.30 -1.78
C CYS A 94 -11.88 -3.55 -2.79
N TRP A 95 -12.92 -2.75 -2.74
CA TRP A 95 -14.07 -2.86 -3.64
C TRP A 95 -13.64 -2.85 -5.10
N LYS A 96 -12.71 -2.02 -5.46
CA LYS A 96 -12.29 -1.85 -6.85
C LYS A 96 -11.30 -2.90 -7.34
N ARG A 97 -10.96 -3.87 -6.51
CA ARG A 97 -10.13 -5.01 -6.92
C ARG A 97 -10.96 -6.14 -7.53
N LEU A 98 -12.23 -6.05 -7.36
CA LEU A 98 -13.16 -7.00 -7.96
C LEU A 98 -13.49 -6.56 -9.41
#